data_c049e9803b037f556fef9297768bd375
#
_entry.id   c049e9803b037f556fef9297768bd375
#
_cell.length_a   1.000
_cell.length_b   1.000
_cell.length_c   1.000
_cell.angle_alpha   90.00
_cell.angle_beta   90.00
_cell.angle_gamma   90.00
#
_symmetry.space_group_name_H-M   'P 1'
#
loop_
_entity.id
_entity.type
_entity.pdbx_description
1 polymer ?
#
loop_
_entity_poly.entity_id
_entity_poly.type
_entity_poly.pdbx_seq_one_letter_code
_entity_poly.pdbx_strand_id
1 'polypeptide(L)'
;MPPPEVATLLTGLAMGESPRWHQNRLWFSDWGAQEIVALDLDGNREVVVRTAFGLPFCIDWLPDGRLLVVSGRESLLLRREPDDRW
;
A
#
# COMPACT_ATOMS: atom_id res chain seq x y z
N MET A 1 -3.51 33.24 -11.78
CA MET A 1 -3.57 32.57 -10.47
C MET A 1 -2.40 31.59 -10.36
N PRO A 2 -1.61 31.66 -9.32
CA PRO A 2 -0.52 30.70 -9.18
C PRO A 2 -1.10 29.29 -8.99
N PRO A 3 -0.38 28.22 -9.41
CA PRO A 3 -0.80 26.86 -9.14
C PRO A 3 -0.79 26.59 -7.62
N PRO A 4 -1.60 25.65 -7.13
CA PRO A 4 -1.55 25.27 -5.72
C PRO A 4 -0.18 24.70 -5.37
N GLU A 5 0.26 24.94 -4.15
CA GLU A 5 1.48 24.31 -3.65
C GLU A 5 1.29 22.81 -3.52
N VAL A 6 2.34 22.07 -3.86
CA VAL A 6 2.37 20.62 -3.73
C VAL A 6 3.41 20.26 -2.69
N ALA A 7 2.99 19.54 -1.66
CA ALA A 7 3.88 19.05 -0.61
C ALA A 7 4.24 17.59 -0.89
N THR A 8 5.54 17.29 -0.81
CA THR A 8 6.02 15.92 -0.92
C THR A 8 5.99 15.27 0.45
N LEU A 9 5.24 14.16 0.59
CA LEU A 9 5.12 13.43 1.84
C LEU A 9 6.20 12.36 1.99
N LEU A 10 6.66 11.77 0.89
CA LEU A 10 7.64 10.70 0.91
C LEU A 10 8.38 10.64 -0.42
N THR A 11 9.66 10.28 -0.38
CA THR A 11 10.49 10.04 -1.56
C THR A 11 11.11 8.65 -1.48
N GLY A 12 11.83 8.25 -2.51
CA GLY A 12 12.56 6.98 -2.52
C GLY A 12 11.71 5.77 -2.88
N LEU A 13 10.51 5.98 -3.43
CA LEU A 13 9.67 4.89 -3.93
C LEU A 13 10.22 4.37 -5.25
N ALA A 14 10.14 3.05 -5.45
CA ALA A 14 10.49 2.46 -6.73
C ALA A 14 9.33 2.57 -7.74
N MET A 15 8.11 2.23 -7.31
CA MET A 15 6.89 2.41 -8.11
C MET A 15 5.67 2.40 -7.19
N GLY A 16 5.30 3.58 -6.68
CA GLY A 16 4.16 3.72 -5.77
C GLY A 16 2.84 3.74 -6.52
N GLU A 17 1.88 2.96 -6.06
CA GLU A 17 0.55 2.83 -6.66
C GLU A 17 -0.50 2.49 -5.61
N SER A 18 -1.77 2.62 -5.99
CA SER A 18 -2.90 2.19 -5.17
C SER A 18 -2.94 2.88 -3.80
N PRO A 19 -2.94 4.23 -3.75
CA PRO A 19 -2.99 4.93 -2.47
C PRO A 19 -4.37 4.76 -1.82
N ARG A 20 -4.39 4.48 -0.51
CA ARG A 20 -5.61 4.34 0.29
C ARG A 20 -5.41 4.96 1.65
N TRP A 21 -6.41 5.69 2.12
CA TRP A 21 -6.42 6.20 3.48
C TRP A 21 -7.11 5.19 4.39
N HIS A 22 -6.42 4.76 5.44
CA HIS A 22 -6.94 3.75 6.36
C HIS A 22 -6.30 3.90 7.73
N GLN A 23 -7.13 3.98 8.78
CA GLN A 23 -6.69 4.09 10.18
C GLN A 23 -5.67 5.22 10.39
N ASN A 24 -6.01 6.41 9.88
CA ASN A 24 -5.21 7.62 10.01
C ASN A 24 -3.82 7.55 9.35
N ARG A 25 -3.64 6.65 8.40
CA ARG A 25 -2.42 6.54 7.61
C ARG A 25 -2.74 6.44 6.13
N LEU A 26 -1.82 6.89 5.33
CA LEU A 26 -1.85 6.65 3.89
C LEU A 26 -1.14 5.34 3.60
N TRP A 27 -1.86 4.40 3.02
CA TRP A 27 -1.32 3.11 2.59
C TRP A 27 -1.13 3.12 1.09
N PHE A 28 -0.11 2.43 0.63
CA PHE A 28 0.10 2.27 -0.81
C PHE A 28 0.93 1.02 -1.09
N SER A 29 0.87 0.59 -2.36
CA SER A 29 1.71 -0.50 -2.86
C SER A 29 2.94 0.11 -3.52
N ASP A 30 4.13 -0.35 -3.17
CA ASP A 30 5.33 -0.09 -3.95
C ASP A 30 5.63 -1.32 -4.80
N TRP A 31 5.23 -1.26 -6.05
CA TRP A 31 5.35 -2.40 -6.96
C TRP A 31 6.80 -2.77 -7.25
N GLY A 32 7.68 -1.78 -7.35
CA GLY A 32 9.09 -2.01 -7.64
C GLY A 32 9.84 -2.61 -6.46
N ALA A 33 9.51 -2.18 -5.24
CA ALA A 33 10.10 -2.73 -4.02
C ALA A 33 9.39 -3.99 -3.52
N GLN A 34 8.22 -4.31 -4.06
CA GLN A 34 7.35 -5.41 -3.60
C GLN A 34 6.96 -5.26 -2.14
N GLU A 35 6.50 -4.06 -1.79
CA GLU A 35 6.13 -3.70 -0.42
C GLU A 35 4.75 -3.07 -0.36
N ILE A 36 4.04 -3.32 0.73
CA ILE A 36 2.87 -2.55 1.14
C ILE A 36 3.31 -1.68 2.30
N VAL A 37 3.13 -0.37 2.16
CA VAL A 37 3.68 0.65 3.07
C VAL A 37 2.54 1.46 3.64
N ALA A 38 2.65 1.80 4.92
CA ALA A 38 1.77 2.76 5.60
C ALA A 38 2.61 3.95 6.08
N LEU A 39 2.09 5.16 5.85
CA LEU A 39 2.74 6.42 6.19
C LEU A 39 1.77 7.28 6.98
N ASP A 40 2.15 7.75 8.16
CA ASP A 40 1.37 8.78 8.85
C ASP A 40 1.74 10.19 8.35
N LEU A 41 0.99 11.20 8.78
CA LEU A 41 1.21 12.57 8.32
C LEU A 41 2.43 13.23 8.99
N ASP A 42 3.03 12.61 9.99
CA ASP A 42 4.28 13.08 10.62
C ASP A 42 5.52 12.54 9.91
N GLY A 43 5.33 11.75 8.84
CA GLY A 43 6.42 11.21 8.05
C GLY A 43 6.94 9.84 8.54
N ASN A 44 6.26 9.21 9.48
CA ASN A 44 6.65 7.88 9.96
C ASN A 44 6.14 6.81 8.99
N ARG A 45 7.07 6.03 8.49
CA ARG A 45 6.85 5.02 7.47
C ARG A 45 7.01 3.63 8.06
N GLU A 46 6.08 2.74 7.73
CA GLU A 46 6.15 1.34 8.09
C GLU A 46 5.99 0.48 6.83
N VAL A 47 6.90 -0.46 6.61
CA VAL A 47 6.69 -1.54 5.65
C VAL A 47 5.83 -2.59 6.34
N VAL A 48 4.54 -2.60 6.02
CA VAL A 48 3.57 -3.48 6.66
C VAL A 48 3.73 -4.91 6.18
N VAL A 49 3.93 -5.08 4.88
CA VAL A 49 4.08 -6.39 4.24
C VAL A 49 5.15 -6.30 3.18
N ARG A 50 6.07 -7.26 3.16
CA ARG A 50 6.91 -7.54 2.00
C ARG A 50 6.27 -8.67 1.24
N THR A 51 6.02 -8.46 -0.06
CA THR A 51 5.24 -9.41 -0.85
C THR A 51 6.14 -10.17 -1.81
N ALA A 52 5.70 -11.38 -2.18
CA ALA A 52 6.26 -12.12 -3.31
C ALA A 52 5.42 -11.91 -4.57
N PHE A 53 4.43 -11.00 -4.52
CA PHE A 53 3.53 -10.79 -5.65
C PHE A 53 4.24 -10.02 -6.76
N GLY A 54 3.98 -10.44 -7.99
CA GLY A 54 4.34 -9.66 -9.15
C GLY A 54 3.42 -8.46 -9.32
N LEU A 55 3.92 -7.41 -9.97
CA LEU A 55 3.09 -6.25 -10.31
C LEU A 55 2.15 -6.58 -11.47
N PRO A 56 0.98 -5.91 -11.54
CA PRO A 56 0.46 -4.98 -10.56
C PRO A 56 -0.19 -5.69 -9.37
N PHE A 57 -0.13 -5.08 -8.18
CA PHE A 57 -0.95 -5.51 -7.06
C PHE A 57 -1.58 -4.29 -6.38
N CYS A 58 -2.85 -4.43 -6.00
CA CYS A 58 -3.65 -3.35 -5.43
C CYS A 58 -4.21 -3.78 -4.07
N ILE A 59 -4.46 -2.80 -3.20
CA ILE A 59 -4.88 -3.05 -1.83
C ILE A 59 -6.23 -2.44 -1.51
N ASP A 60 -6.93 -3.05 -0.58
CA ASP A 60 -8.09 -2.51 0.12
C ASP A 60 -8.29 -3.33 1.41
N TRP A 61 -9.37 -3.10 2.13
CA TRP A 61 -9.68 -3.82 3.38
C TRP A 61 -11.10 -4.30 3.40
N LEU A 62 -11.33 -5.40 4.09
CA LEU A 62 -12.67 -5.81 4.51
C LEU A 62 -13.17 -4.92 5.65
N PRO A 63 -14.50 -4.87 5.89
CA PRO A 63 -15.05 -4.11 7.01
C PRO A 63 -14.49 -4.50 8.37
N ASP A 64 -14.01 -5.73 8.54
CA ASP A 64 -13.38 -6.20 9.79
C ASP A 64 -11.90 -5.80 9.90
N GLY A 65 -11.36 -5.06 8.94
CA GLY A 65 -9.99 -4.56 8.95
C GLY A 65 -8.95 -5.48 8.32
N ARG A 66 -9.34 -6.64 7.81
CA ARG A 66 -8.39 -7.53 7.14
C ARG A 66 -8.00 -6.99 5.77
N LEU A 67 -6.70 -7.00 5.51
CA LEU A 67 -6.14 -6.50 4.26
C LEU A 67 -6.48 -7.45 3.10
N LEU A 68 -6.89 -6.84 2.00
CA LEU A 68 -7.10 -7.53 0.72
C LEU A 68 -6.02 -7.11 -0.26
N VAL A 69 -5.56 -8.05 -1.07
CA VAL A 69 -4.64 -7.76 -2.17
C VAL A 69 -5.15 -8.47 -3.42
N VAL A 70 -5.28 -7.71 -4.51
CA VAL A 70 -5.44 -8.28 -5.85
C VAL A 70 -4.06 -8.36 -6.46
N SER A 71 -3.60 -9.57 -6.77
CA SER A 71 -2.37 -9.78 -7.50
C SER A 71 -2.71 -10.00 -8.97
N GLY A 72 -2.40 -9.00 -9.82
CA GLY A 72 -2.76 -9.06 -11.24
C GLY A 72 -1.99 -10.13 -12.00
N ARG A 73 -0.70 -10.28 -11.69
CA ARG A 73 0.16 -11.25 -12.36
C ARG A 73 -0.23 -12.69 -12.03
N GLU A 74 -0.55 -12.97 -10.78
CA GLU A 74 -0.96 -14.30 -10.32
C GLU A 74 -2.45 -14.55 -10.51
N SER A 75 -3.23 -13.51 -10.85
CA SER A 75 -4.70 -13.56 -11.01
C SER A 75 -5.41 -14.04 -9.75
N LEU A 76 -4.97 -13.53 -8.60
CA LEU A 76 -5.49 -13.94 -7.29
C LEU A 76 -6.07 -12.74 -6.54
N LEU A 77 -7.17 -12.99 -5.82
CA LEU A 77 -7.65 -12.11 -4.76
C LEU A 77 -7.31 -12.79 -3.43
N LEU A 78 -6.50 -12.12 -2.62
CA LEU A 78 -5.96 -12.67 -1.39
C LEU A 78 -6.43 -11.85 -0.19
N ARG A 79 -6.66 -12.53 0.92
CA ARG A 79 -6.98 -11.90 2.20
C ARG A 79 -5.90 -12.27 3.21
N ARG A 80 -5.37 -11.25 3.89
CA ARG A 80 -4.41 -11.50 4.96
C ARG A 80 -5.12 -12.02 6.20
N GLU A 81 -4.65 -13.12 6.74
CA GLU A 81 -5.19 -13.73 7.94
C GLU A 81 -4.48 -13.18 9.20
N PRO A 82 -5.06 -13.36 10.43
CA PRO A 82 -4.45 -12.82 11.65
C PRO A 82 -3.05 -13.35 11.95
N ASP A 83 -2.68 -14.52 11.43
CA ASP A 83 -1.34 -15.11 11.56
C ASP A 83 -0.41 -14.77 10.40
N ASP A 84 -0.72 -13.70 9.65
CA ASP A 84 0.02 -13.20 8.50
C ASP A 84 0.04 -14.14 7.27
N ARG A 85 -0.75 -15.20 7.26
CA ARG A 85 -1.00 -15.98 6.05
C ARG A 85 -1.96 -15.26 5.10
N TRP A 86 -1.92 -15.66 3.89
CA TRP A 86 -2.82 -15.19 2.83
C TRP A 86 -3.81 -16.26 2.40
#